data_22657cbedeeb3e13db0be56fb6527fd7
#
_entry.id   22657cbedeeb3e13db0be56fb6527fd7
#
_cell.length_a   1.000
_cell.length_b   1.000
_cell.length_c   1.000
_cell.angle_alpha   90.00
_cell.angle_beta   90.00
_cell.angle_gamma   90.00
#
_symmetry.space_group_name_H-M   'P 1'
#
loop_
_entity.id
_entity.type
_entity.pdbx_description
1 polymer ?
#
loop_
_entity_poly.entity_id
_entity_poly.type
_entity_poly.pdbx_seq_one_letter_code
_entity_poly.pdbx_strand_id
1 'polypeptide(L)'
;IVVSHGWGINVFFIDEEKNSVIYGTTDGSVILYDFNKNKEKLKIGDERTPVLTMCIDNGETIIAFGNAKGRVIMISLEDYSLVRDFRAAHGPVWALALKNDTTMLYVGGLDDFINQWDLVTYPQPVIVPPGPARRFNPSLAMTNGEKQFARKCSVCHTLEPDGKRRAGPTLYKVFGRMAGTLEGYKFSQALIDSTIVWNEQTIHQLFTEGPDVVLPGTKTVSYTHLRAHETLP
;
A
#
# COMPACT_ATOMS: atom_id res chain seq x y z
N ILE A 1 24.92 1.42 -11.74
CA ILE A 1 23.65 0.68 -11.67
C ILE A 1 23.99 -0.71 -11.22
N VAL A 2 23.40 -1.16 -10.13
CA VAL A 2 23.65 -2.49 -9.54
C VAL A 2 22.63 -3.51 -10.07
N VAL A 3 21.35 -3.11 -10.06
CA VAL A 3 20.22 -3.91 -10.59
C VAL A 3 19.28 -3.00 -11.35
N SER A 4 18.71 -3.47 -12.45
CA SER A 4 17.66 -2.79 -13.20
C SER A 4 16.53 -3.77 -13.45
N HIS A 5 15.35 -3.51 -12.88
CA HIS A 5 14.20 -4.40 -12.95
C HIS A 5 13.14 -3.95 -13.97
N GLY A 6 13.20 -2.70 -14.44
CA GLY A 6 12.19 -2.11 -15.32
C GLY A 6 10.94 -1.57 -14.61
N TRP A 7 10.77 -1.88 -13.31
CA TRP A 7 9.73 -1.35 -12.43
C TRP A 7 10.36 -0.69 -11.21
N GLY A 8 9.63 0.23 -10.57
CA GLY A 8 10.13 0.89 -9.36
C GLY A 8 10.42 -0.12 -8.25
N ILE A 9 11.53 0.08 -7.54
CA ILE A 9 11.91 -0.68 -6.36
C ILE A 9 11.52 0.15 -5.14
N ASN A 10 10.62 -0.37 -4.31
CA ASN A 10 10.09 0.35 -3.15
C ASN A 10 10.89 0.06 -1.87
N VAL A 11 11.33 -1.17 -1.72
CA VAL A 11 12.03 -1.66 -0.52
C VAL A 11 13.12 -2.64 -0.94
N PHE A 12 14.26 -2.63 -0.24
CA PHE A 12 15.31 -3.60 -0.46
C PHE A 12 16.14 -3.83 0.81
N PHE A 13 16.78 -4.98 0.86
CA PHE A 13 17.79 -5.35 1.85
C PHE A 13 19.00 -5.92 1.12
N ILE A 14 20.19 -5.54 1.56
CA ILE A 14 21.45 -6.07 1.05
C ILE A 14 21.99 -7.06 2.07
N ASP A 15 22.12 -8.31 1.66
CA ASP A 15 22.81 -9.35 2.41
C ASP A 15 24.29 -9.31 2.00
N GLU A 16 25.11 -8.65 2.82
CA GLU A 16 26.54 -8.47 2.54
C GLU A 16 27.31 -9.79 2.60
N GLU A 17 26.92 -10.70 3.54
CA GLU A 17 27.58 -11.99 3.68
C GLU A 17 27.40 -12.88 2.46
N LYS A 18 26.19 -12.89 1.89
CA LYS A 18 25.86 -13.67 0.70
C LYS A 18 26.06 -12.91 -0.61
N ASN A 19 26.52 -11.66 -0.55
CA ASN A 19 26.71 -10.78 -1.68
C ASN A 19 25.47 -10.77 -2.61
N SER A 20 24.32 -10.46 -2.02
CA SER A 20 23.02 -10.49 -2.70
C SER A 20 22.12 -9.35 -2.25
N VAL A 21 21.10 -9.04 -3.04
CA VAL A 21 20.03 -8.11 -2.68
C VAL A 21 18.68 -8.80 -2.81
N ILE A 22 17.81 -8.59 -1.81
CA ILE A 22 16.41 -8.96 -1.90
C ILE A 22 15.57 -7.68 -1.91
N TYR A 23 14.65 -7.56 -2.85
CA TYR A 23 13.89 -6.33 -3.04
C TYR A 23 12.44 -6.56 -3.45
N GLY A 24 11.57 -5.62 -3.07
CA GLY A 24 10.17 -5.58 -3.43
C GLY A 24 9.86 -4.44 -4.40
N THR A 25 9.05 -4.71 -5.39
CA THR A 25 8.81 -3.83 -6.53
C THR A 25 7.38 -3.32 -6.65
N THR A 26 7.19 -2.31 -7.50
CA THR A 26 5.86 -1.74 -7.78
C THR A 26 4.97 -2.66 -8.61
N ASP A 27 5.51 -3.64 -9.33
CA ASP A 27 4.71 -4.67 -10.00
C ASP A 27 4.29 -5.81 -9.06
N GLY A 28 4.82 -5.83 -7.83
CA GLY A 28 4.45 -6.79 -6.78
C GLY A 28 5.39 -7.97 -6.66
N SER A 29 6.49 -7.97 -7.39
CA SER A 29 7.50 -9.01 -7.28
C SER A 29 8.40 -8.78 -6.06
N VAL A 30 8.73 -9.86 -5.37
CA VAL A 30 9.86 -9.96 -4.43
C VAL A 30 10.94 -10.77 -5.12
N ILE A 31 12.12 -10.20 -5.27
CA ILE A 31 13.20 -10.76 -6.07
C ILE A 31 14.46 -10.83 -5.22
N LEU A 32 15.13 -11.99 -5.28
CA LEU A 32 16.49 -12.17 -4.81
C LEU A 32 17.44 -12.16 -6.01
N TYR A 33 18.38 -11.26 -5.97
CA TYR A 33 19.44 -11.13 -7.00
C TYR A 33 20.81 -11.41 -6.39
N ASP A 34 21.53 -12.33 -7.01
CA ASP A 34 22.88 -12.75 -6.63
C ASP A 34 23.92 -11.97 -7.42
N PHE A 35 24.69 -11.14 -6.75
CA PHE A 35 25.73 -10.33 -7.38
C PHE A 35 26.90 -11.17 -7.91
N ASN A 36 27.23 -12.31 -7.27
CA ASN A 36 28.30 -13.17 -7.72
C ASN A 36 27.98 -13.86 -9.06
N LYS A 37 26.69 -14.23 -9.22
CA LYS A 37 26.20 -14.90 -10.43
C LYS A 37 25.58 -13.96 -11.44
N ASN A 38 25.43 -12.69 -11.06
CA ASN A 38 24.78 -11.65 -11.85
C ASN A 38 23.42 -12.09 -12.41
N LYS A 39 22.58 -12.69 -11.55
CA LYS A 39 21.26 -13.21 -11.94
C LYS A 39 20.27 -13.26 -10.79
N GLU A 40 18.99 -13.27 -11.16
CA GLU A 40 17.90 -13.55 -10.24
C GLU A 40 17.95 -15.02 -9.78
N LYS A 41 17.86 -15.24 -8.47
CA LYS A 41 17.78 -16.56 -7.83
C LYS A 41 16.35 -16.94 -7.46
N LEU A 42 15.55 -15.97 -7.05
CA LEU A 42 14.20 -16.17 -6.57
C LEU A 42 13.34 -15.02 -7.10
N LYS A 43 12.13 -15.35 -7.52
CA LYS A 43 11.07 -14.40 -7.80
C LYS A 43 9.76 -14.93 -7.25
N ILE A 44 9.11 -14.14 -6.37
CA ILE A 44 7.81 -14.45 -5.77
C ILE A 44 6.88 -13.29 -6.05
N GLY A 45 5.63 -13.59 -6.36
CA GLY A 45 4.60 -12.59 -6.66
C GLY A 45 4.64 -12.12 -8.11
N ASP A 46 3.46 -11.95 -8.66
CA ASP A 46 3.22 -11.47 -10.03
C ASP A 46 1.86 -10.76 -10.15
N GLU A 47 1.20 -10.52 -8.99
CA GLU A 47 -0.19 -10.06 -8.94
C GLU A 47 -0.39 -8.60 -9.34
N ARG A 48 0.61 -7.93 -9.86
CA ARG A 48 0.62 -6.48 -10.15
C ARG A 48 0.15 -5.65 -8.94
N THR A 49 0.56 -6.09 -7.76
CA THR A 49 0.19 -5.49 -6.48
C THR A 49 1.45 -5.01 -5.79
N PRO A 50 1.72 -3.69 -5.76
CA PRO A 50 2.96 -3.15 -5.23
C PRO A 50 3.32 -3.71 -3.85
N VAL A 51 4.59 -4.11 -3.68
CA VAL A 51 5.19 -4.30 -2.37
C VAL A 51 5.43 -2.91 -1.79
N LEU A 52 5.00 -2.67 -0.55
CA LEU A 52 5.01 -1.34 0.07
C LEU A 52 5.98 -1.21 1.22
N THR A 53 6.23 -2.29 1.92
CA THR A 53 7.05 -2.30 3.13
C THR A 53 7.76 -3.62 3.32
N MET A 54 8.81 -3.59 4.12
CA MET A 54 9.49 -4.78 4.59
C MET A 54 9.97 -4.61 6.03
N CYS A 55 10.24 -5.71 6.71
CA CYS A 55 10.99 -5.75 7.95
C CYS A 55 11.86 -7.01 8.03
N ILE A 56 12.87 -6.96 8.89
CA ILE A 56 13.79 -8.06 9.18
C ILE A 56 13.81 -8.26 10.68
N ASP A 57 13.93 -9.48 11.14
CA ASP A 57 14.16 -9.78 12.56
C ASP A 57 15.59 -9.39 13.00
N ASN A 58 15.80 -9.21 14.30
CA ASN A 58 17.10 -8.79 14.81
C ASN A 58 18.23 -9.81 14.59
N GLY A 59 17.88 -11.07 14.36
CA GLY A 59 18.83 -12.11 14.04
C GLY A 59 19.16 -12.23 12.57
N GLU A 60 18.54 -11.39 11.72
CA GLU A 60 18.65 -11.44 10.26
C GLU A 60 18.38 -12.84 9.70
N THR A 61 17.41 -13.53 10.31
CA THR A 61 17.02 -14.89 9.89
C THR A 61 15.78 -14.90 9.00
N ILE A 62 14.87 -13.93 9.19
CA ILE A 62 13.60 -13.82 8.48
C ILE A 62 13.42 -12.39 7.95
N ILE A 63 13.05 -12.29 6.69
CA ILE A 63 12.58 -11.04 6.08
C ILE A 63 11.10 -11.16 5.70
N ALA A 64 10.31 -10.14 6.01
CA ALA A 64 8.89 -10.08 5.67
C ALA A 64 8.60 -8.90 4.76
N PHE A 65 7.76 -9.10 3.74
CA PHE A 65 7.31 -8.11 2.78
C PHE A 65 5.80 -7.95 2.84
N GLY A 66 5.32 -6.71 2.86
CA GLY A 66 3.90 -6.38 2.85
C GLY A 66 3.48 -5.68 1.56
N ASN A 67 2.32 -6.07 1.00
CA ASN A 67 1.84 -5.52 -0.26
C ASN A 67 0.57 -4.66 -0.12
N ALA A 68 0.19 -4.01 -1.22
CA ALA A 68 -0.97 -3.12 -1.30
C ALA A 68 -2.33 -3.83 -1.15
N LYS A 69 -2.38 -5.15 -1.12
CA LYS A 69 -3.62 -5.93 -0.92
C LYS A 69 -3.69 -6.61 0.44
N GLY A 70 -2.75 -6.35 1.34
CA GLY A 70 -2.74 -6.95 2.67
C GLY A 70 -2.04 -8.30 2.78
N ARG A 71 -1.38 -8.75 1.72
CA ARG A 71 -0.57 -9.97 1.71
C ARG A 71 0.77 -9.70 2.38
N VAL A 72 1.22 -10.64 3.19
CA VAL A 72 2.57 -10.68 3.74
C VAL A 72 3.27 -11.95 3.25
N ILE A 73 4.47 -11.78 2.72
CA ILE A 73 5.38 -12.85 2.29
C ILE A 73 6.56 -12.83 3.23
N MET A 74 6.91 -13.97 3.82
CA MET A 74 8.05 -14.14 4.72
C MET A 74 9.02 -15.14 4.13
N ILE A 75 10.30 -14.79 4.11
CA ILE A 75 11.37 -15.56 3.49
C ILE A 75 12.47 -15.79 4.53
N SER A 76 12.99 -17.00 4.61
CA SER A 76 14.20 -17.32 5.37
C SER A 76 15.40 -16.67 4.68
N LEU A 77 16.21 -15.94 5.43
CA LEU A 77 17.47 -15.40 4.92
C LEU A 77 18.60 -16.43 4.92
N GLU A 78 18.43 -17.59 5.57
CA GLU A 78 19.42 -18.66 5.58
C GLU A 78 19.51 -19.36 4.21
N ASP A 79 18.38 -19.80 3.68
CA ASP A 79 18.29 -20.59 2.45
C ASP A 79 17.41 -19.96 1.36
N TYR A 80 16.81 -18.80 1.65
CA TYR A 80 15.87 -18.07 0.81
C TYR A 80 14.56 -18.82 0.49
N SER A 81 14.21 -19.79 1.33
CA SER A 81 12.95 -20.51 1.22
C SER A 81 11.75 -19.63 1.66
N LEU A 82 10.60 -19.91 1.07
CA LEU A 82 9.34 -19.30 1.48
C LEU A 82 8.92 -19.88 2.84
N VAL A 83 8.91 -19.06 3.87
CA VAL A 83 8.48 -19.44 5.23
C VAL A 83 6.98 -19.32 5.37
N ARG A 84 6.42 -18.20 4.93
CA ARG A 84 4.97 -17.93 5.00
C ARG A 84 4.51 -17.01 3.87
N ASP A 85 3.26 -17.21 3.52
CA ASP A 85 2.55 -16.40 2.54
C ASP A 85 1.08 -16.35 2.92
N PHE A 86 0.62 -15.23 3.45
CA PHE A 86 -0.74 -15.09 3.98
C PHE A 86 -1.26 -13.67 3.87
N ARG A 87 -2.58 -13.53 4.03
CA ARG A 87 -3.23 -12.24 4.07
C ARG A 87 -3.31 -11.74 5.51
N ALA A 88 -2.54 -10.73 5.85
CA ALA A 88 -2.44 -10.16 7.19
C ALA A 88 -3.36 -8.95 7.42
N ALA A 89 -3.85 -8.32 6.35
CA ALA A 89 -4.73 -7.15 6.45
C ALA A 89 -5.76 -7.11 5.32
N HIS A 90 -6.84 -6.37 5.49
CA HIS A 90 -7.87 -6.18 4.46
C HIS A 90 -7.51 -5.09 3.42
N GLY A 91 -6.45 -4.34 3.65
CA GLY A 91 -5.95 -3.25 2.81
C GLY A 91 -4.44 -3.25 2.73
N PRO A 92 -3.84 -2.16 2.21
CA PRO A 92 -2.40 -2.02 2.11
C PRO A 92 -1.70 -2.22 3.45
N VAL A 93 -0.59 -2.93 3.42
CA VAL A 93 0.34 -3.04 4.55
C VAL A 93 1.37 -1.93 4.41
N TRP A 94 1.31 -0.94 5.29
CA TRP A 94 2.22 0.21 5.27
C TRP A 94 3.41 0.04 6.22
N ALA A 95 3.24 -0.76 7.26
CA ALA A 95 4.26 -1.01 8.27
C ALA A 95 4.27 -2.46 8.70
N LEU A 96 5.45 -3.00 8.90
CA LEU A 96 5.70 -4.32 9.44
C LEU A 96 6.76 -4.23 10.53
N ALA A 97 6.62 -5.06 11.56
CA ALA A 97 7.66 -5.31 12.54
C ALA A 97 7.61 -6.76 13.00
N LEU A 98 8.75 -7.41 13.04
CA LEU A 98 8.91 -8.73 13.63
C LEU A 98 9.39 -8.58 15.08
N LYS A 99 8.86 -9.40 15.98
CA LYS A 99 9.43 -9.56 17.32
C LYS A 99 10.78 -10.25 17.22
N ASN A 100 11.70 -9.95 18.13
CA ASN A 100 13.08 -10.45 18.11
C ASN A 100 13.20 -11.98 18.05
N ASP A 101 12.23 -12.69 18.63
CA ASP A 101 12.16 -14.16 18.64
C ASP A 101 11.36 -14.72 17.45
N THR A 102 11.00 -13.89 16.49
CA THR A 102 10.19 -14.25 15.31
C THR A 102 8.83 -14.90 15.60
N THR A 103 8.36 -14.85 16.85
CA THR A 103 7.07 -15.46 17.24
C THR A 103 5.87 -14.61 16.88
N MET A 104 6.05 -13.31 16.71
CA MET A 104 4.99 -12.33 16.43
C MET A 104 5.34 -11.42 15.29
N LEU A 105 4.35 -11.17 14.43
CA LEU A 105 4.39 -10.13 13.40
C LEU A 105 3.37 -9.04 13.71
N TYR A 106 3.80 -7.80 13.70
CA TYR A 106 2.95 -6.62 13.82
C TYR A 106 2.73 -6.00 12.45
N VAL A 107 1.48 -5.70 12.14
CA VAL A 107 1.05 -5.22 10.83
C VAL A 107 0.24 -3.94 10.98
N GLY A 108 0.73 -2.86 10.43
CA GLY A 108 0.04 -1.57 10.32
C GLY A 108 -0.43 -1.31 8.89
N GLY A 109 -1.60 -0.72 8.75
CA GLY A 109 -2.22 -0.46 7.46
C GLY A 109 -3.09 0.79 7.47
N LEU A 110 -4.23 0.72 6.79
CA LEU A 110 -5.21 1.81 6.75
C LEU A 110 -6.05 1.92 8.02
N ASP A 111 -6.04 0.89 8.85
CA ASP A 111 -6.76 0.87 10.10
C ASP A 111 -6.05 1.74 11.15
N ASP A 112 -6.78 2.21 12.16
CA ASP A 112 -6.28 3.02 13.26
C ASP A 112 -5.72 2.17 14.43
N PHE A 113 -5.38 0.91 14.13
CA PHE A 113 -4.81 -0.06 15.07
C PHE A 113 -3.70 -0.89 14.41
N ILE A 114 -2.88 -1.52 15.23
CA ILE A 114 -1.86 -2.48 14.80
C ILE A 114 -2.43 -3.89 14.99
N ASN A 115 -2.41 -4.69 13.93
CA ASN A 115 -2.71 -6.12 14.00
C ASN A 115 -1.49 -6.87 14.52
N GLN A 116 -1.72 -7.81 15.43
CA GLN A 116 -0.71 -8.73 15.91
C GLN A 116 -1.02 -10.14 15.39
N TRP A 117 -0.03 -10.79 14.80
CA TRP A 117 -0.13 -12.14 14.29
C TRP A 117 0.81 -13.05 15.07
N ASP A 118 0.25 -14.07 15.72
CA ASP A 118 1.02 -15.16 16.34
C ASP A 118 1.48 -16.12 15.25
N LEU A 119 2.79 -16.16 15.06
CA LEU A 119 3.41 -16.99 14.03
C LEU A 119 3.69 -18.44 14.51
N VAL A 120 3.52 -18.72 15.80
CA VAL A 120 3.73 -20.05 16.39
C VAL A 120 2.42 -20.84 16.41
N THR A 121 1.38 -20.25 16.95
CA THR A 121 0.07 -20.91 17.14
C THR A 121 -0.66 -21.14 15.82
N TYR A 122 -0.42 -20.30 14.82
CA TYR A 122 -1.01 -20.44 13.48
C TYR A 122 0.05 -20.85 12.44
N PRO A 123 0.49 -22.11 12.45
CA PRO A 123 1.53 -22.60 11.52
C PRO A 123 1.06 -22.69 10.06
N GLN A 124 -0.26 -22.66 9.81
CA GLN A 124 -0.85 -22.65 8.48
C GLN A 124 -1.14 -21.21 8.03
N PRO A 125 -1.07 -20.91 6.72
CA PRO A 125 -1.51 -19.63 6.21
C PRO A 125 -2.98 -19.43 6.59
N VAL A 126 -3.25 -18.45 7.43
CA VAL A 126 -4.63 -18.02 7.67
C VAL A 126 -5.11 -17.40 6.37
N ILE A 127 -5.89 -18.16 5.60
CA ILE A 127 -6.61 -17.62 4.46
C ILE A 127 -7.69 -16.71 5.05
N VAL A 128 -7.33 -15.46 5.30
CA VAL A 128 -8.35 -14.43 5.54
C VAL A 128 -9.17 -14.36 4.25
N PRO A 129 -10.46 -14.68 4.29
CA PRO A 129 -11.29 -14.61 3.09
C PRO A 129 -11.09 -13.24 2.43
N PRO A 130 -11.02 -13.14 1.12
CA PRO A 130 -10.92 -11.84 0.47
C PRO A 130 -12.07 -10.99 1.00
N GLY A 131 -11.74 -9.95 1.74
CA GLY A 131 -12.70 -8.92 2.09
C GLY A 131 -13.35 -8.41 0.80
N PRO A 132 -14.54 -7.81 0.85
CA PRO A 132 -15.18 -7.26 -0.34
C PRO A 132 -14.16 -6.43 -1.11
N ALA A 133 -14.10 -6.64 -2.42
CA ALA A 133 -13.10 -6.05 -3.29
C ALA A 133 -13.02 -4.53 -3.04
N ARG A 134 -11.95 -4.09 -2.38
CA ARG A 134 -11.75 -2.68 -2.01
C ARG A 134 -11.21 -1.86 -3.17
N ARG A 135 -10.83 -2.51 -4.27
CA ARG A 135 -10.40 -1.86 -5.50
C ARG A 135 -11.43 -2.11 -6.60
N PHE A 136 -11.82 -1.03 -7.19
CA PHE A 136 -12.53 -1.01 -8.43
C PHE A 136 -11.55 -1.43 -9.55
N ASN A 137 -11.82 -2.54 -10.25
CA ASN A 137 -11.00 -2.97 -11.39
C ASN A 137 -11.48 -2.25 -12.64
N PRO A 138 -10.61 -1.49 -13.35
CA PRO A 138 -11.01 -0.84 -14.60
C PRO A 138 -11.45 -1.87 -15.62
N SER A 139 -12.66 -1.74 -16.15
CA SER A 139 -13.10 -2.49 -17.32
C SER A 139 -12.79 -1.72 -18.62
N LEU A 140 -12.78 -2.40 -19.76
CA LEU A 140 -12.56 -1.76 -21.06
C LEU A 140 -13.65 -0.72 -21.42
N ALA A 141 -14.85 -0.88 -20.85
CA ALA A 141 -16.00 0.00 -21.10
C ALA A 141 -16.00 1.30 -20.30
N MET A 142 -15.02 1.50 -19.37
CA MET A 142 -14.97 2.68 -18.52
C MET A 142 -14.51 3.92 -19.24
N THR A 143 -15.11 5.05 -18.87
CA THR A 143 -14.63 6.38 -19.23
C THR A 143 -13.23 6.65 -18.65
N ASN A 144 -12.53 7.66 -19.18
CA ASN A 144 -11.22 8.03 -18.63
C ASN A 144 -11.30 8.44 -17.15
N GLY A 145 -12.34 9.21 -16.77
CA GLY A 145 -12.53 9.61 -15.37
C GLY A 145 -12.69 8.42 -14.43
N GLU A 146 -13.50 7.43 -14.80
CA GLU A 146 -13.65 6.20 -14.03
C GLU A 146 -12.35 5.41 -13.90
N LYS A 147 -11.56 5.33 -14.98
CA LYS A 147 -10.24 4.67 -14.96
C LYS A 147 -9.27 5.40 -14.02
N GLN A 148 -9.24 6.73 -14.05
CA GLN A 148 -8.38 7.51 -13.16
C GLN A 148 -8.83 7.40 -11.70
N PHE A 149 -10.13 7.47 -11.43
CA PHE A 149 -10.66 7.21 -10.09
C PHE A 149 -10.27 5.82 -9.59
N ALA A 150 -10.46 4.78 -10.41
CA ALA A 150 -10.12 3.40 -10.07
C ALA A 150 -8.63 3.23 -9.72
N ARG A 151 -7.76 3.90 -10.46
CA ARG A 151 -6.31 3.81 -10.27
C ARG A 151 -5.79 4.61 -9.08
N LYS A 152 -6.30 5.86 -8.92
CA LYS A 152 -5.71 6.86 -8.03
C LYS A 152 -6.49 7.05 -6.73
N CYS A 153 -7.81 6.92 -6.76
CA CYS A 153 -8.69 7.32 -5.65
C CYS A 153 -9.35 6.15 -4.92
N SER A 154 -9.67 5.06 -5.64
CA SER A 154 -10.49 3.97 -5.10
C SER A 154 -9.82 3.17 -3.97
N VAL A 155 -8.52 3.32 -3.77
CA VAL A 155 -7.82 2.71 -2.62
C VAL A 155 -8.33 3.30 -1.31
N CYS A 156 -8.50 4.62 -1.29
CA CYS A 156 -8.89 5.37 -0.09
C CYS A 156 -10.37 5.79 -0.09
N HIS A 157 -11.00 5.95 -1.25
CA HIS A 157 -12.35 6.46 -1.39
C HIS A 157 -13.30 5.47 -2.07
N THR A 158 -14.60 5.60 -1.82
CA THR A 158 -15.66 4.91 -2.54
C THR A 158 -16.63 5.93 -3.15
N LEU A 159 -17.37 5.52 -4.16
CA LEU A 159 -18.49 6.28 -4.73
C LEU A 159 -19.84 5.76 -4.23
N GLU A 160 -19.84 4.72 -3.38
CA GLU A 160 -21.05 4.12 -2.85
C GLU A 160 -21.54 4.88 -1.60
N PRO A 161 -22.86 4.90 -1.36
CA PRO A 161 -23.43 5.61 -0.21
C PRO A 161 -23.13 4.96 1.14
N ASP A 162 -22.93 3.64 1.17
CA ASP A 162 -22.76 2.86 2.39
C ASP A 162 -21.41 3.06 3.09
N GLY A 163 -20.53 3.84 2.49
CA GLY A 163 -19.30 4.34 3.13
C GLY A 163 -18.47 3.25 3.80
N LYS A 164 -18.46 2.01 3.24
CA LYS A 164 -17.62 0.93 3.79
C LYS A 164 -16.26 1.49 4.14
N ARG A 165 -15.89 1.38 5.42
CA ARG A 165 -14.75 2.02 6.06
C ARG A 165 -13.49 1.91 5.19
N ARG A 166 -13.03 3.06 4.68
CA ARG A 166 -11.79 3.22 3.92
C ARG A 166 -10.96 4.30 4.59
N ALA A 167 -9.72 4.47 4.16
CA ALA A 167 -8.85 5.51 4.69
C ALA A 167 -9.40 6.92 4.45
N GLY A 168 -10.11 7.12 3.35
CA GLY A 168 -10.80 8.36 3.01
C GLY A 168 -12.32 8.23 3.14
N PRO A 169 -13.04 9.36 3.25
CA PRO A 169 -14.50 9.39 3.26
C PRO A 169 -15.09 8.93 1.92
N THR A 170 -16.37 8.51 1.94
CA THR A 170 -17.08 8.31 0.68
C THR A 170 -17.22 9.62 -0.10
N LEU A 171 -17.00 9.53 -1.41
CA LEU A 171 -17.24 10.65 -2.34
C LEU A 171 -18.66 10.63 -2.95
N TYR A 172 -19.51 9.72 -2.46
CA TYR A 172 -20.92 9.72 -2.86
C TYR A 172 -21.56 11.08 -2.55
N LYS A 173 -22.16 11.70 -3.56
CA LYS A 173 -22.75 13.06 -3.47
C LYS A 173 -21.78 14.08 -2.83
N VAL A 174 -20.50 14.05 -3.19
CA VAL A 174 -19.50 14.98 -2.67
C VAL A 174 -19.74 16.42 -3.15
N PHE A 175 -20.20 16.60 -4.37
CA PHE A 175 -20.51 17.95 -4.90
C PHE A 175 -21.65 18.60 -4.14
N GLY A 176 -21.45 19.85 -3.73
CA GLY A 176 -22.34 20.60 -2.86
C GLY A 176 -22.17 20.32 -1.36
N ARG A 177 -21.35 19.36 -0.97
CA ARG A 177 -21.06 19.04 0.44
C ARG A 177 -19.92 19.91 0.97
N MET A 178 -20.11 20.48 2.16
CA MET A 178 -19.04 21.20 2.87
C MET A 178 -17.95 20.20 3.33
N ALA A 179 -16.70 20.65 3.30
CA ALA A 179 -15.59 19.87 3.81
C ALA A 179 -15.80 19.52 5.30
N GLY A 180 -15.35 18.33 5.71
CA GLY A 180 -15.43 17.93 7.12
C GLY A 180 -16.82 17.56 7.66
N THR A 181 -17.89 17.54 6.85
CA THR A 181 -19.27 17.41 7.34
C THR A 181 -19.92 16.05 7.13
N LEU A 182 -19.19 15.06 6.55
CA LEU A 182 -19.75 13.72 6.37
C LEU A 182 -19.91 13.03 7.73
N GLU A 183 -21.13 12.68 8.08
CA GLU A 183 -21.46 11.98 9.32
C GLU A 183 -20.76 10.61 9.41
N GLY A 184 -20.31 10.25 10.61
CA GLY A 184 -19.65 8.97 10.89
C GLY A 184 -18.22 8.85 10.40
N TYR A 185 -17.64 9.89 9.77
CA TYR A 185 -16.23 9.90 9.37
C TYR A 185 -15.40 10.86 10.23
N LYS A 186 -14.22 10.42 10.69
CA LYS A 186 -13.33 11.19 11.57
C LYS A 186 -12.36 12.05 10.74
N PHE A 187 -12.71 13.30 10.53
CA PHE A 187 -11.89 14.25 9.78
C PHE A 187 -10.73 14.83 10.61
N SER A 188 -9.72 15.38 9.90
CA SER A 188 -8.73 16.25 10.52
C SER A 188 -9.35 17.59 10.91
N GLN A 189 -8.76 18.28 11.89
CA GLN A 189 -9.26 19.59 12.33
C GLN A 189 -9.28 20.59 11.15
N ALA A 190 -8.27 20.56 10.30
CA ALA A 190 -8.22 21.41 9.10
C ALA A 190 -9.43 21.26 8.16
N LEU A 191 -9.97 20.04 8.04
CA LEU A 191 -11.18 19.81 7.23
C LEU A 191 -12.44 20.22 7.97
N ILE A 192 -12.51 20.08 9.29
CA ILE A 192 -13.65 20.51 10.13
C ILE A 192 -13.78 22.03 10.11
N ASP A 193 -12.68 22.75 10.22
CA ASP A 193 -12.63 24.21 10.25
C ASP A 193 -12.73 24.85 8.87
N SER A 194 -12.69 24.02 7.80
CA SER A 194 -12.74 24.51 6.43
C SER A 194 -14.15 24.94 6.01
N THR A 195 -14.22 26.05 5.29
CA THR A 195 -15.46 26.56 4.66
C THR A 195 -15.62 26.13 3.20
N ILE A 196 -14.73 25.24 2.71
CA ILE A 196 -14.76 24.77 1.33
C ILE A 196 -16.02 23.95 1.08
N VAL A 197 -16.78 24.31 0.05
CA VAL A 197 -17.84 23.48 -0.51
C VAL A 197 -17.28 22.79 -1.74
N TRP A 198 -17.35 21.45 -1.75
CA TRP A 198 -16.80 20.65 -2.83
C TRP A 198 -17.61 20.85 -4.12
N ASN A 199 -16.93 21.27 -5.15
CA ASN A 199 -17.42 21.39 -6.51
C ASN A 199 -16.28 21.09 -7.49
N GLU A 200 -16.54 21.19 -8.80
CA GLU A 200 -15.53 20.89 -9.82
C GLU A 200 -14.29 21.80 -9.68
N GLN A 201 -14.49 23.09 -9.39
CA GLN A 201 -13.40 24.05 -9.24
C GLN A 201 -12.56 23.76 -8.00
N THR A 202 -13.18 23.55 -6.83
CA THR A 202 -12.46 23.31 -5.58
C THR A 202 -11.73 21.97 -5.59
N ILE A 203 -12.29 20.95 -6.25
CA ILE A 203 -11.60 19.67 -6.46
C ILE A 203 -10.44 19.84 -7.43
N HIS A 204 -10.63 20.57 -8.54
CA HIS A 204 -9.54 20.87 -9.48
C HIS A 204 -8.40 21.60 -8.78
N GLN A 205 -8.71 22.63 -7.99
CA GLN A 205 -7.73 23.38 -7.21
C GLN A 205 -6.96 22.46 -6.23
N LEU A 206 -7.66 21.57 -5.52
CA LEU A 206 -7.04 20.60 -4.61
C LEU A 206 -5.98 19.73 -5.31
N PHE A 207 -6.23 19.33 -6.56
CA PHE A 207 -5.30 18.50 -7.32
C PHE A 207 -4.20 19.28 -8.04
N THR A 208 -4.42 20.54 -8.38
CA THR A 208 -3.42 21.37 -9.06
C THR A 208 -2.44 22.04 -8.11
N GLU A 209 -2.94 22.59 -7.01
CA GLU A 209 -2.12 23.30 -6.02
C GLU A 209 -1.58 22.35 -4.94
N GLY A 210 -2.30 21.26 -4.67
CA GLY A 210 -1.99 20.28 -3.65
C GLY A 210 -2.75 20.49 -2.34
N PRO A 211 -2.98 19.40 -1.59
CA PRO A 211 -3.74 19.46 -0.33
C PRO A 211 -3.03 20.23 0.78
N ASP A 212 -1.72 20.32 0.75
CA ASP A 212 -0.89 21.09 1.67
C ASP A 212 -1.07 22.62 1.50
N VAL A 213 -1.39 23.06 0.28
CA VAL A 213 -1.66 24.47 -0.03
C VAL A 213 -3.13 24.81 0.21
N VAL A 214 -4.05 23.98 -0.31
CA VAL A 214 -5.49 24.23 -0.26
C VAL A 214 -6.08 23.99 1.12
N LEU A 215 -5.56 23.02 1.86
CA LEU A 215 -6.01 22.58 3.18
C LEU A 215 -4.81 22.26 4.09
N PRO A 216 -4.04 23.27 4.53
CA PRO A 216 -2.90 23.06 5.40
C PRO A 216 -3.29 22.28 6.67
N GLY A 217 -2.52 21.26 7.05
CA GLY A 217 -2.82 20.41 8.20
C GLY A 217 -3.83 19.28 7.93
N THR A 218 -4.25 19.10 6.69
CA THR A 218 -5.02 17.91 6.31
C THR A 218 -4.15 16.65 6.37
N LYS A 219 -4.82 15.49 6.60
CA LYS A 219 -4.17 14.17 6.49
C LYS A 219 -4.19 13.63 5.05
N THR A 220 -4.68 14.40 4.11
CA THR A 220 -4.68 14.04 2.69
C THR A 220 -3.23 14.04 2.19
N VAL A 221 -2.77 12.92 1.66
CA VAL A 221 -1.42 12.80 1.10
C VAL A 221 -1.32 13.52 -0.25
N SER A 222 -0.27 14.30 -0.42
CA SER A 222 0.09 14.85 -1.72
C SER A 222 0.59 13.72 -2.62
N TYR A 223 -0.06 13.52 -3.77
CA TYR A 223 0.34 12.50 -4.77
C TYR A 223 1.51 13.00 -5.63
N THR A 224 2.61 13.39 -5.01
CA THR A 224 3.82 13.82 -5.73
C THR A 224 4.38 12.72 -6.64
N HIS A 225 4.15 11.45 -6.33
CA HIS A 225 4.54 10.32 -7.16
C HIS A 225 3.75 10.16 -8.46
N LEU A 226 2.61 10.83 -8.62
CA LEU A 226 1.78 10.72 -9.82
C LEU A 226 2.18 11.72 -10.92
N ARG A 227 2.87 12.80 -10.58
CA ARG A 227 3.36 13.77 -11.57
C ARG A 227 4.57 13.30 -12.37
N ALA A 228 5.35 12.35 -11.83
CA ALA A 228 6.57 11.87 -12.50
C ALA A 228 6.32 10.96 -13.72
N HIS A 229 5.11 10.43 -13.88
CA HIS A 229 4.77 9.50 -14.97
C HIS A 229 3.86 10.07 -16.07
N GLU A 230 3.40 11.31 -15.94
CA GLU A 230 2.50 11.93 -16.91
C GLU A 230 3.18 12.91 -17.90
N THR A 231 4.51 13.05 -17.85
CA THR A 231 5.27 13.95 -18.74
C THR A 231 6.13 13.20 -19.76
N LEU A 232 5.57 12.19 -20.42
CA LEU A 232 6.15 11.68 -21.65
C LEU A 232 5.07 11.56 -22.73
N PRO A 233 5.36 12.06 -23.94
CA PRO A 233 4.44 12.15 -25.06
C PRO A 233 4.01 10.78 -25.58
#